data_95e4d18e7d3f75637de43994dcd567fe
#
_entry.id   95e4d18e7d3f75637de43994dcd567fe
#
_cell.length_a   1.000
_cell.length_b   1.000
_cell.length_c   1.000
_cell.angle_alpha   90.00
_cell.angle_beta   90.00
_cell.angle_gamma   90.00
#
_symmetry.space_group_name_H-M   'P 1'
#
loop_
_entity.id
_entity.type
_entity.pdbx_description
1 polymer ?
#
loop_
_entity_poly.entity_id
_entity_poly.type
_entity_poly.pdbx_seq_one_letter_code
_entity_poly.pdbx_strand_id
1 'polypeptide(L)'
;MAFTPKGEITNEFLYSWYKKHGNVIGVKYAQGTKQQNLSYDILEKFKISYPNVKEQDKLNLFFSLIDKRISTQNKIIEDLKKLKSTIIDYAIGSLDTNFMKFGSVYETAREGGTPTTSNTSFYNNGKIPFIKIGDLKQKYLIENKDFITELGLQKSSAWLVPTHSILFSNGATIGEITITTYPVCTKQGILGIVPKANIDVEFLYYFMSSSYFKKAVSRIITEGTMKTAYLRNIDNILCPIPTKEKQLKIAKVPSALNLKIDSEQSILRLLYAQKRYLLHQMFR
;
A
#
# COMPACT_ATOMS: atom_id res chain seq x y z
N MET A 1 13.62 -17.96 21.93
CA MET A 1 14.69 -18.08 22.93
C MET A 1 14.73 -16.77 23.72
N ALA A 2 14.77 -16.85 25.05
CA ALA A 2 14.93 -15.69 25.93
C ALA A 2 16.25 -15.85 26.69
N PHE A 3 16.98 -14.75 26.87
CA PHE A 3 18.22 -14.73 27.65
C PHE A 3 18.33 -13.45 28.44
N THR A 4 18.95 -13.57 29.61
CA THR A 4 19.22 -12.45 30.51
C THR A 4 20.72 -12.19 30.51
N PRO A 5 21.18 -10.95 30.36
CA PRO A 5 22.59 -10.65 30.41
C PRO A 5 23.18 -10.94 31.82
N LYS A 6 24.44 -11.26 31.85
CA LYS A 6 25.21 -11.39 33.09
C LYS A 6 26.17 -10.22 33.23
N GLY A 7 26.51 -9.86 34.45
CA GLY A 7 27.47 -8.78 34.75
C GLY A 7 26.90 -7.38 34.57
N GLU A 8 27.67 -6.48 34.00
CA GLU A 8 27.33 -5.05 33.89
C GLU A 8 26.59 -4.66 32.57
N ILE A 9 26.04 -5.64 31.83
CA ILE A 9 25.28 -5.36 30.61
C ILE A 9 23.81 -5.22 30.96
N THR A 10 23.20 -4.09 30.58
CA THR A 10 21.75 -3.88 30.73
C THR A 10 20.96 -4.63 29.64
N ASN A 11 19.70 -5.02 29.93
CA ASN A 11 18.82 -5.71 29.00
C ASN A 11 18.59 -4.88 27.73
N GLU A 12 18.37 -3.58 27.89
CA GLU A 12 18.09 -2.63 26.81
C GLU A 12 19.29 -2.45 25.90
N PHE A 13 20.52 -2.40 26.46
CA PHE A 13 21.73 -2.34 25.67
C PHE A 13 21.91 -3.63 24.85
N LEU A 14 21.78 -4.79 25.49
CA LEU A 14 21.88 -6.09 24.82
C LEU A 14 20.82 -6.22 23.70
N TYR A 15 19.59 -5.76 23.93
CA TYR A 15 18.53 -5.75 22.92
C TYR A 15 18.89 -4.86 21.72
N SER A 16 19.43 -3.66 21.96
CA SER A 16 19.85 -2.74 20.90
C SER A 16 21.03 -3.30 20.11
N TRP A 17 22.00 -3.90 20.79
CA TRP A 17 23.12 -4.62 20.18
C TRP A 17 22.60 -5.76 19.27
N TYR A 18 21.66 -6.57 19.79
CA TYR A 18 21.09 -7.67 19.03
C TYR A 18 20.26 -7.17 17.83
N LYS A 19 19.55 -6.07 17.94
CA LYS A 19 18.86 -5.44 16.80
C LYS A 19 19.80 -5.06 15.66
N LYS A 20 21.02 -4.63 15.98
CA LYS A 20 22.04 -4.36 14.97
C LYS A 20 22.59 -5.63 14.33
N HIS A 21 23.00 -6.58 15.18
CA HIS A 21 23.79 -7.74 14.75
C HIS A 21 22.95 -8.97 14.41
N GLY A 22 21.71 -9.05 14.89
CA GLY A 22 20.88 -10.25 14.84
C GLY A 22 20.62 -10.79 13.44
N ASN A 23 20.42 -9.91 12.46
CA ASN A 23 20.24 -10.34 11.06
C ASN A 23 21.52 -10.97 10.50
N VAL A 24 22.68 -10.37 10.76
CA VAL A 24 23.97 -10.89 10.30
C VAL A 24 24.26 -12.23 10.99
N ILE A 25 23.99 -12.31 12.30
CA ILE A 25 24.12 -13.54 13.08
C ILE A 25 23.18 -14.62 12.53
N GLY A 26 21.91 -14.30 12.29
CA GLY A 26 20.93 -15.21 11.73
C GLY A 26 21.35 -15.75 10.36
N VAL A 27 21.71 -14.88 9.43
CA VAL A 27 22.12 -15.28 8.07
C VAL A 27 23.40 -16.11 8.06
N LYS A 28 24.38 -15.74 8.92
CA LYS A 28 25.72 -16.37 8.92
C LYS A 28 25.77 -17.68 9.70
N TYR A 29 24.99 -17.81 10.77
CA TYR A 29 25.15 -18.89 11.74
C TYR A 29 23.90 -19.76 11.94
N ALA A 30 22.76 -19.37 11.39
CA ALA A 30 21.56 -20.22 11.46
C ALA A 30 21.73 -21.46 10.57
N GLN A 31 21.30 -22.61 11.09
CA GLN A 31 21.37 -23.91 10.43
C GLN A 31 19.97 -24.39 10.04
N GLY A 32 19.89 -25.09 8.93
CA GLY A 32 18.66 -25.69 8.42
C GLY A 32 18.22 -25.18 7.05
N THR A 33 17.70 -26.06 6.21
CA THR A 33 17.29 -25.76 4.82
C THR A 33 15.83 -25.31 4.72
N LYS A 34 14.94 -25.82 5.56
CA LYS A 34 13.51 -25.45 5.57
C LYS A 34 13.15 -24.51 6.72
N GLN A 35 13.78 -24.68 7.87
CA GLN A 35 13.59 -23.83 9.03
C GLN A 35 14.98 -23.52 9.61
N GLN A 36 15.36 -22.24 9.56
CA GLN A 36 16.64 -21.79 10.08
C GLN A 36 16.55 -21.61 11.59
N ASN A 37 17.38 -22.36 12.33
CA ASN A 37 17.47 -22.27 13.78
C ASN A 37 18.87 -21.81 14.21
N LEU A 38 18.90 -20.94 15.23
CA LEU A 38 20.12 -20.49 15.86
C LEU A 38 20.24 -21.18 17.24
N SER A 39 21.28 -22.00 17.42
CA SER A 39 21.49 -22.72 18.67
C SER A 39 22.05 -21.81 19.77
N TYR A 40 21.79 -22.18 21.02
CA TYR A 40 22.34 -21.50 22.21
C TYR A 40 23.88 -21.50 22.20
N ASP A 41 24.49 -22.63 21.87
CA ASP A 41 25.96 -22.82 21.85
C ASP A 41 26.66 -21.89 20.85
N ILE A 42 25.96 -21.49 19.78
CA ILE A 42 26.48 -20.52 18.83
C ILE A 42 26.40 -19.11 19.42
N LEU A 43 25.30 -18.77 20.08
CA LEU A 43 25.11 -17.45 20.68
C LEU A 43 26.07 -17.20 21.84
N GLU A 44 26.37 -18.22 22.65
CA GLU A 44 27.28 -18.12 23.80
C GLU A 44 28.72 -17.77 23.39
N LYS A 45 29.11 -18.09 22.16
CA LYS A 45 30.47 -17.82 21.66
C LYS A 45 30.67 -16.38 21.17
N PHE A 46 29.60 -15.57 21.08
CA PHE A 46 29.73 -14.18 20.64
C PHE A 46 30.34 -13.31 21.76
N LYS A 47 31.40 -12.62 21.40
CA LYS A 47 31.98 -11.58 22.26
C LYS A 47 31.28 -10.26 22.00
N ILE A 48 30.80 -9.63 23.07
CA ILE A 48 30.12 -8.34 23.03
C ILE A 48 31.00 -7.32 23.73
N SER A 49 31.38 -6.26 23.03
CA SER A 49 32.02 -5.09 23.66
C SER A 49 30.93 -4.15 24.16
N TYR A 50 31.03 -3.69 25.38
CA TYR A 50 30.06 -2.79 26.00
C TYR A 50 30.72 -1.71 26.82
N PRO A 51 30.19 -0.50 26.89
CA PRO A 51 30.67 0.58 27.72
C PRO A 51 30.21 0.39 29.16
N ASN A 52 30.67 1.26 30.07
CA ASN A 52 30.20 1.27 31.45
C ASN A 52 28.67 1.52 31.53
N VAL A 53 28.05 1.17 32.66
CA VAL A 53 26.60 1.23 32.88
C VAL A 53 26.03 2.64 32.60
N LYS A 54 26.74 3.71 33.04
CA LYS A 54 26.28 5.09 32.82
C LYS A 54 26.17 5.45 31.32
N GLU A 55 27.08 4.94 30.52
CA GLU A 55 27.02 5.16 29.06
C GLU A 55 25.96 4.30 28.40
N GLN A 56 25.78 3.05 28.88
CA GLN A 56 24.65 2.21 28.44
C GLN A 56 23.32 2.90 28.72
N ASP A 57 23.12 3.49 29.88
CA ASP A 57 21.92 4.22 30.26
C ASP A 57 21.64 5.41 29.32
N LYS A 58 22.68 6.16 28.94
CA LYS A 58 22.55 7.26 27.95
C LYS A 58 22.14 6.73 26.59
N LEU A 59 22.74 5.63 26.13
CA LEU A 59 22.40 5.00 24.86
C LEU A 59 20.95 4.46 24.89
N ASN A 60 20.56 3.81 25.96
CA ASN A 60 19.24 3.26 26.17
C ASN A 60 18.18 4.38 26.16
N LEU A 61 18.42 5.46 26.89
CA LEU A 61 17.55 6.64 26.88
C LEU A 61 17.43 7.22 25.47
N PHE A 62 18.55 7.41 24.78
CA PHE A 62 18.59 7.97 23.44
C PHE A 62 17.76 7.14 22.44
N PHE A 63 17.97 5.82 22.39
CA PHE A 63 17.19 4.94 21.50
C PHE A 63 15.73 4.83 21.90
N SER A 64 15.42 4.87 23.19
CA SER A 64 14.04 4.89 23.68
C SER A 64 13.28 6.14 23.21
N LEU A 65 13.93 7.30 23.20
CA LEU A 65 13.36 8.55 22.67
C LEU A 65 13.11 8.50 21.17
N ILE A 66 14.02 7.87 20.40
CA ILE A 66 13.81 7.64 18.96
C ILE A 66 12.61 6.70 18.75
N ASP A 67 12.52 5.61 19.51
CA ASP A 67 11.40 4.67 19.42
C ASP A 67 10.06 5.32 19.78
N LYS A 68 10.04 6.16 20.81
CA LYS A 68 8.87 6.95 21.16
C LYS A 68 8.47 7.90 20.04
N ARG A 69 9.42 8.56 19.38
CA ARG A 69 9.16 9.43 18.23
C ARG A 69 8.57 8.64 17.05
N ILE A 70 9.13 7.47 16.72
CA ILE A 70 8.62 6.56 15.68
C ILE A 70 7.18 6.11 16.02
N SER A 71 6.93 5.72 17.26
CA SER A 71 5.59 5.32 17.72
C SER A 71 4.58 6.46 17.59
N THR A 72 4.95 7.67 18.01
CA THR A 72 4.11 8.88 17.86
C THR A 72 3.82 9.17 16.39
N GLN A 73 4.84 9.06 15.53
CA GLN A 73 4.69 9.28 14.09
C GLN A 73 3.73 8.28 13.45
N ASN A 74 3.80 6.99 13.84
CA ASN A 74 2.85 5.97 13.38
C ASN A 74 1.42 6.31 13.81
N LYS A 75 1.23 6.76 15.06
CA LYS A 75 -0.09 7.17 15.56
C LYS A 75 -0.66 8.35 14.79
N ILE A 76 0.14 9.37 14.50
CA ILE A 76 -0.28 10.52 13.68
C ILE A 76 -0.78 10.05 12.30
N ILE A 77 -0.05 9.15 11.64
CA ILE A 77 -0.44 8.61 10.33
C ILE A 77 -1.76 7.83 10.45
N GLU A 78 -1.92 7.02 11.47
CA GLU A 78 -3.16 6.26 11.72
C GLU A 78 -4.35 7.18 11.96
N ASP A 79 -4.19 8.20 12.79
CA ASP A 79 -5.25 9.17 13.11
C ASP A 79 -5.64 9.99 11.87
N LEU A 80 -4.66 10.41 11.04
CA LEU A 80 -4.94 11.09 9.77
C LEU A 80 -5.69 10.19 8.77
N LYS A 81 -5.36 8.90 8.71
CA LYS A 81 -6.09 7.93 7.87
C LYS A 81 -7.53 7.75 8.33
N LYS A 82 -7.75 7.66 9.64
CA LYS A 82 -9.11 7.58 10.24
C LYS A 82 -9.90 8.85 9.95
N LEU A 83 -9.29 10.02 10.18
CA LEU A 83 -9.91 11.31 9.89
C LEU A 83 -10.31 11.42 8.42
N LYS A 84 -9.41 11.06 7.49
CA LYS A 84 -9.70 11.05 6.05
C LYS A 84 -10.91 10.16 5.73
N SER A 85 -10.93 8.93 6.26
CA SER A 85 -12.06 8.00 6.04
C SER A 85 -13.37 8.57 6.56
N THR A 86 -13.37 9.12 7.77
CA THR A 86 -14.56 9.72 8.39
C THR A 86 -15.08 10.91 7.58
N ILE A 87 -14.20 11.77 7.08
CA ILE A 87 -14.58 12.92 6.24
C ILE A 87 -15.19 12.46 4.92
N ILE A 88 -14.61 11.44 4.29
CA ILE A 88 -15.17 10.86 3.05
C ILE A 88 -16.56 10.29 3.32
N ASP A 89 -16.71 9.47 4.35
CA ASP A 89 -17.98 8.83 4.69
C ASP A 89 -19.05 9.87 5.04
N TYR A 90 -18.70 10.90 5.82
CA TYR A 90 -19.61 12.01 6.13
C TYR A 90 -20.00 12.78 4.86
N ALA A 91 -19.02 13.14 4.02
CA ALA A 91 -19.28 13.91 2.81
C ALA A 91 -20.19 13.15 1.83
N ILE A 92 -19.98 11.83 1.68
CA ILE A 92 -20.81 10.99 0.80
C ILE A 92 -22.19 10.74 1.42
N GLY A 93 -22.26 10.47 2.74
CA GLY A 93 -23.51 10.19 3.45
C GLY A 93 -24.43 11.40 3.61
N SER A 94 -23.88 12.63 3.60
CA SER A 94 -24.62 13.89 3.67
C SER A 94 -25.06 14.44 2.32
N LEU A 95 -24.81 13.71 1.21
CA LEU A 95 -25.23 14.16 -0.11
C LEU A 95 -26.75 14.08 -0.29
N ASP A 96 -27.35 15.24 -0.37
CA ASP A 96 -28.73 15.42 -0.85
C ASP A 96 -28.69 15.61 -2.37
N THR A 97 -28.83 14.51 -3.10
CA THR A 97 -28.79 14.48 -4.58
C THR A 97 -29.45 13.21 -5.10
N ASN A 98 -29.85 13.24 -6.36
CA ASN A 98 -30.41 12.06 -7.01
C ASN A 98 -29.37 10.95 -7.12
N PHE A 99 -29.82 9.73 -6.86
CA PHE A 99 -29.03 8.53 -7.05
C PHE A 99 -29.09 8.08 -8.51
N MET A 100 -27.95 7.70 -9.03
CA MET A 100 -27.86 7.08 -10.36
C MET A 100 -27.04 5.78 -10.27
N LYS A 101 -27.21 4.91 -11.26
CA LYS A 101 -26.43 3.68 -11.34
C LYS A 101 -24.95 3.98 -11.62
N PHE A 102 -24.04 3.23 -11.00
CA PHE A 102 -22.60 3.36 -11.23
C PHE A 102 -22.23 3.23 -12.71
N GLY A 103 -22.88 2.34 -13.47
CA GLY A 103 -22.68 2.20 -14.91
C GLY A 103 -22.97 3.47 -15.73
N SER A 104 -23.63 4.49 -15.15
CA SER A 104 -23.87 5.77 -15.82
C SER A 104 -22.80 6.83 -15.56
N VAL A 105 -21.81 6.60 -14.66
CA VAL A 105 -20.79 7.60 -14.28
C VAL A 105 -19.54 7.57 -15.17
N TYR A 106 -19.38 6.57 -16.00
CA TYR A 106 -18.22 6.40 -16.88
C TYR A 106 -18.60 6.27 -18.35
N GLU A 107 -17.67 6.56 -19.24
CA GLU A 107 -17.81 6.36 -20.69
C GLU A 107 -17.48 4.93 -21.08
N THR A 108 -16.42 4.39 -20.49
CA THR A 108 -15.94 3.04 -20.74
C THR A 108 -15.44 2.42 -19.45
N ALA A 109 -15.85 1.18 -19.20
CA ALA A 109 -15.25 0.33 -18.17
C ALA A 109 -15.06 -1.08 -18.73
N ARG A 110 -13.85 -1.63 -18.55
CA ARG A 110 -13.51 -2.98 -18.99
C ARG A 110 -12.56 -3.62 -18.01
N GLU A 111 -12.65 -4.94 -17.91
CA GLU A 111 -11.63 -5.73 -17.23
C GLU A 111 -10.36 -5.78 -18.09
N GLY A 112 -9.22 -5.80 -17.42
CA GLY A 112 -7.93 -6.00 -18.05
C GLY A 112 -7.76 -7.42 -18.60
N GLY A 113 -6.76 -7.62 -19.43
CA GLY A 113 -6.42 -8.91 -20.00
C GLY A 113 -4.95 -9.24 -19.78
N THR A 114 -4.64 -10.53 -19.66
CA THR A 114 -3.27 -10.99 -19.49
C THR A 114 -2.82 -11.71 -20.77
N PRO A 115 -1.82 -11.17 -21.51
CA PRO A 115 -1.23 -11.89 -22.61
C PRO A 115 -0.70 -13.25 -22.15
N THR A 116 -0.68 -14.24 -23.04
CA THR A 116 -0.21 -15.59 -22.72
C THR A 116 1.20 -15.54 -22.12
N THR A 117 1.33 -15.91 -20.84
CA THR A 117 2.58 -15.74 -20.08
C THR A 117 3.73 -16.62 -20.54
N SER A 118 3.44 -17.76 -21.17
CA SER A 118 4.45 -18.64 -21.77
C SER A 118 5.07 -18.09 -23.04
N ASN A 119 4.46 -17.06 -23.65
CA ASN A 119 5.02 -16.42 -24.84
C ASN A 119 5.84 -15.19 -24.45
N THR A 120 7.14 -15.35 -24.40
CA THR A 120 8.09 -14.30 -24.01
C THR A 120 8.08 -13.09 -24.95
N SER A 121 7.67 -13.24 -26.23
CA SER A 121 7.59 -12.13 -27.20
C SER A 121 6.52 -11.08 -26.81
N PHE A 122 5.58 -11.44 -25.94
CA PHE A 122 4.57 -10.51 -25.45
C PHE A 122 5.07 -9.61 -24.30
N TYR A 123 6.24 -9.93 -23.72
CA TYR A 123 6.78 -9.26 -22.54
C TYR A 123 8.19 -8.70 -22.75
N ASN A 124 9.08 -9.45 -23.43
CA ASN A 124 10.47 -9.06 -23.60
C ASN A 124 10.58 -7.74 -24.37
N ASN A 125 11.33 -6.79 -23.78
CA ASN A 125 11.48 -5.43 -24.31
C ASN A 125 10.15 -4.66 -24.49
N GLY A 126 9.12 -5.03 -23.73
CA GLY A 126 7.84 -4.33 -23.70
C GLY A 126 8.01 -2.87 -23.25
N LYS A 127 7.20 -1.96 -23.83
CA LYS A 127 7.20 -0.53 -23.50
C LYS A 127 5.85 -0.06 -22.97
N ILE A 128 4.81 -0.87 -23.12
CA ILE A 128 3.47 -0.54 -22.63
C ILE A 128 3.39 -0.95 -21.15
N PRO A 129 3.13 -0.01 -20.22
CA PRO A 129 2.99 -0.31 -18.80
C PRO A 129 1.90 -1.36 -18.56
N PHE A 130 2.22 -2.38 -17.76
CA PHE A 130 1.32 -3.48 -17.45
C PHE A 130 1.13 -3.62 -15.94
N ILE A 131 -0.06 -3.24 -15.46
CA ILE A 131 -0.37 -3.07 -14.04
C ILE A 131 -0.92 -4.35 -13.45
N LYS A 132 -0.39 -4.71 -12.29
CA LYS A 132 -0.85 -5.81 -11.44
C LYS A 132 -1.49 -5.26 -10.16
N ILE A 133 -2.27 -6.08 -9.45
CA ILE A 133 -2.96 -5.66 -8.22
C ILE A 133 -1.99 -5.08 -7.18
N GLY A 134 -0.77 -5.61 -7.12
CA GLY A 134 0.27 -5.12 -6.21
C GLY A 134 0.73 -3.67 -6.47
N ASP A 135 0.41 -3.10 -7.62
CA ASP A 135 0.77 -1.72 -7.99
C ASP A 135 -0.30 -0.70 -7.56
N LEU A 136 -1.52 -1.15 -7.19
CA LEU A 136 -2.65 -0.30 -6.80
C LEU A 136 -2.56 0.18 -5.32
N LYS A 137 -1.37 0.45 -4.81
CA LYS A 137 -1.17 0.75 -3.37
C LYS A 137 -1.32 2.22 -3.00
N GLN A 138 -1.28 3.11 -3.98
CA GLN A 138 -1.30 4.55 -3.79
C GLN A 138 -2.47 5.18 -4.56
N LYS A 139 -2.87 6.39 -4.13
CA LYS A 139 -3.93 7.13 -4.82
C LYS A 139 -3.62 7.34 -6.29
N TYR A 140 -2.38 7.70 -6.62
CA TYR A 140 -1.92 7.88 -7.99
C TYR A 140 -0.94 6.78 -8.37
N LEU A 141 -1.10 6.24 -9.55
CA LEU A 141 -0.15 5.32 -10.15
C LEU A 141 1.03 6.13 -10.71
N ILE A 142 2.14 6.16 -9.99
CA ILE A 142 3.34 6.94 -10.37
C ILE A 142 4.43 6.10 -11.01
N GLU A 143 4.45 4.80 -10.79
CA GLU A 143 5.44 3.86 -11.33
C GLU A 143 4.85 2.46 -11.49
N ASN A 144 5.44 1.67 -12.35
CA ASN A 144 5.13 0.24 -12.52
C ASN A 144 6.40 -0.55 -12.82
N LYS A 145 6.34 -1.86 -12.64
CA LYS A 145 7.48 -2.76 -12.84
C LYS A 145 7.40 -3.58 -14.11
N ASP A 146 6.20 -3.92 -14.53
CA ASP A 146 5.95 -4.84 -15.63
C ASP A 146 5.53 -4.08 -16.88
N PHE A 147 5.89 -4.65 -18.04
CA PHE A 147 5.56 -4.08 -19.34
C PHE A 147 5.14 -5.19 -20.28
N ILE A 148 4.35 -4.84 -21.31
CA ILE A 148 4.02 -5.72 -22.44
C ILE A 148 4.40 -5.05 -23.75
N THR A 149 4.53 -5.87 -24.79
CA THR A 149 4.80 -5.39 -26.15
C THR A 149 3.51 -5.01 -26.87
N GLU A 150 3.59 -4.28 -27.97
CA GLU A 150 2.47 -4.03 -28.88
C GLU A 150 1.84 -5.34 -29.36
N LEU A 151 2.65 -6.36 -29.65
CA LEU A 151 2.17 -7.68 -30.02
C LEU A 151 1.36 -8.33 -28.88
N GLY A 152 1.84 -8.20 -27.64
CA GLY A 152 1.12 -8.67 -26.45
C GLY A 152 -0.23 -7.97 -26.27
N LEU A 153 -0.28 -6.67 -26.51
CA LEU A 153 -1.55 -5.91 -26.50
C LEU A 153 -2.52 -6.40 -27.59
N GLN A 154 -2.03 -6.50 -28.84
CA GLN A 154 -2.89 -6.89 -29.98
C GLN A 154 -3.40 -8.34 -29.92
N LYS A 155 -2.62 -9.25 -29.31
CA LYS A 155 -2.94 -10.70 -29.23
C LYS A 155 -3.59 -11.13 -27.91
N SER A 156 -4.07 -10.17 -27.12
CA SER A 156 -4.76 -10.45 -25.86
C SER A 156 -6.03 -9.61 -25.71
N SER A 157 -6.77 -9.84 -24.64
CA SER A 157 -7.91 -9.00 -24.22
C SER A 157 -7.49 -7.74 -23.45
N ALA A 158 -6.19 -7.48 -23.32
CA ALA A 158 -5.69 -6.25 -22.72
C ALA A 158 -6.12 -5.03 -23.55
N TRP A 159 -6.33 -3.91 -22.89
CA TRP A 159 -6.67 -2.65 -23.54
C TRP A 159 -5.95 -1.50 -22.85
N LEU A 160 -5.74 -0.42 -23.59
CA LEU A 160 -5.03 0.74 -23.09
C LEU A 160 -6.00 1.66 -22.34
N VAL A 161 -5.89 1.68 -21.02
CA VAL A 161 -6.63 2.59 -20.13
C VAL A 161 -5.96 3.96 -20.20
N PRO A 162 -6.67 5.04 -20.53
CA PRO A 162 -6.08 6.38 -20.62
C PRO A 162 -5.71 6.95 -19.24
N THR A 163 -4.98 8.07 -19.23
CA THR A 163 -4.75 8.87 -18.04
C THR A 163 -6.06 9.36 -17.41
N HIS A 164 -6.01 9.71 -16.13
CA HIS A 164 -7.16 10.19 -15.36
C HIS A 164 -8.34 9.20 -15.36
N SER A 165 -8.01 7.91 -15.34
CA SER A 165 -8.95 6.81 -15.17
C SER A 165 -8.78 6.16 -13.80
N ILE A 166 -9.79 5.44 -13.34
CA ILE A 166 -9.72 4.62 -12.14
C ILE A 166 -9.31 3.19 -12.52
N LEU A 167 -8.35 2.63 -11.81
CA LEU A 167 -8.13 1.19 -11.77
C LEU A 167 -8.71 0.65 -10.46
N PHE A 168 -9.52 -0.39 -10.56
CA PHE A 168 -10.18 -1.02 -9.42
C PHE A 168 -9.99 -2.54 -9.48
N SER A 169 -9.42 -3.13 -8.43
CA SER A 169 -9.28 -4.59 -8.35
C SER A 169 -10.62 -5.26 -8.05
N ASN A 170 -11.06 -6.14 -8.94
CA ASN A 170 -12.34 -6.85 -8.85
C ASN A 170 -12.19 -8.37 -8.69
N GLY A 171 -10.96 -8.87 -8.62
CA GLY A 171 -10.60 -10.29 -8.47
C GLY A 171 -10.01 -10.63 -7.10
N ALA A 172 -8.93 -11.39 -7.03
CA ALA A 172 -8.35 -12.00 -5.84
C ALA A 172 -8.21 -11.09 -4.61
N THR A 173 -7.92 -9.80 -4.79
CA THR A 173 -7.95 -8.78 -3.72
C THR A 173 -8.88 -7.67 -4.16
N ILE A 174 -10.15 -7.75 -3.77
CA ILE A 174 -11.18 -6.80 -4.22
C ILE A 174 -11.08 -5.50 -3.42
N GLY A 175 -11.12 -4.35 -4.13
CA GLY A 175 -11.25 -3.03 -3.51
C GLY A 175 -9.98 -2.18 -3.49
N GLU A 176 -8.85 -2.68 -4.01
CA GLU A 176 -7.69 -1.81 -4.26
C GLU A 176 -8.00 -0.86 -5.42
N ILE A 177 -7.60 0.40 -5.27
CA ILE A 177 -7.99 1.46 -6.20
C ILE A 177 -6.86 2.47 -6.40
N THR A 178 -6.65 2.89 -7.65
CA THR A 178 -5.68 3.95 -8.00
C THR A 178 -6.17 4.78 -9.19
N ILE A 179 -5.64 5.98 -9.34
CA ILE A 179 -5.85 6.87 -10.49
C ILE A 179 -4.65 6.77 -11.42
N THR A 180 -4.88 6.56 -12.71
CA THR A 180 -3.81 6.52 -13.71
C THR A 180 -3.26 7.92 -13.98
N THR A 181 -1.93 8.06 -14.01
CA THR A 181 -1.23 9.31 -14.37
C THR A 181 -0.59 9.22 -15.76
N TYR A 182 -0.56 8.04 -16.33
CA TYR A 182 -0.14 7.73 -17.71
C TYR A 182 -0.97 6.57 -18.26
N PRO A 183 -1.02 6.38 -19.61
CA PRO A 183 -1.77 5.27 -20.20
C PRO A 183 -1.16 3.92 -19.82
N VAL A 184 -2.02 2.95 -19.48
CA VAL A 184 -1.59 1.63 -18.98
C VAL A 184 -2.49 0.51 -19.49
N CYS A 185 -1.95 -0.70 -19.56
CA CYS A 185 -2.73 -1.93 -19.63
C CYS A 185 -2.82 -2.57 -18.24
N THR A 186 -3.85 -3.34 -17.96
CA THR A 186 -4.04 -4.00 -16.68
C THR A 186 -4.16 -5.50 -16.83
N LYS A 187 -3.69 -6.23 -15.81
CA LYS A 187 -3.91 -7.66 -15.69
C LYS A 187 -5.40 -7.94 -15.50
N GLN A 188 -5.86 -9.14 -15.89
CA GLN A 188 -7.16 -9.67 -15.52
C GLN A 188 -7.37 -9.59 -13.99
N GLY A 189 -8.59 -9.25 -13.56
CA GLY A 189 -8.92 -8.96 -12.15
C GLY A 189 -8.73 -7.50 -11.76
N ILE A 190 -8.52 -6.61 -12.74
CA ILE A 190 -8.50 -5.15 -12.56
C ILE A 190 -9.41 -4.52 -13.61
N LEU A 191 -10.38 -3.76 -13.16
CA LEU A 191 -11.23 -2.92 -14.03
C LEU A 191 -10.52 -1.59 -14.30
N GLY A 192 -10.41 -1.19 -15.56
CA GLY A 192 -10.11 0.18 -15.94
C GLY A 192 -11.44 0.91 -16.18
N ILE A 193 -11.64 2.05 -15.54
CA ILE A 193 -12.88 2.84 -15.57
C ILE A 193 -12.54 4.26 -16.02
N VAL A 194 -13.03 4.66 -17.18
CA VAL A 194 -12.84 6.00 -17.76
C VAL A 194 -14.06 6.86 -17.39
N PRO A 195 -13.94 7.81 -16.45
CA PRO A 195 -15.08 8.61 -16.03
C PRO A 195 -15.58 9.53 -17.15
N LYS A 196 -16.88 9.85 -17.14
CA LYS A 196 -17.45 10.87 -18.02
C LYS A 196 -16.91 12.27 -17.71
N ALA A 197 -16.95 13.18 -18.66
CA ALA A 197 -16.45 14.55 -18.53
C ALA A 197 -17.07 15.34 -17.36
N ASN A 198 -18.31 15.06 -16.99
CA ASN A 198 -18.99 15.67 -15.85
C ASN A 198 -18.68 14.99 -14.51
N ILE A 199 -17.87 13.94 -14.49
CA ILE A 199 -17.42 13.24 -13.28
C ILE A 199 -15.96 13.61 -13.00
N ASP A 200 -15.69 14.07 -11.80
CA ASP A 200 -14.32 14.33 -11.33
C ASP A 200 -13.68 13.02 -10.87
N VAL A 201 -12.51 12.71 -11.41
CA VAL A 201 -11.82 11.44 -11.12
C VAL A 201 -11.42 11.29 -9.65
N GLU A 202 -11.07 12.41 -8.98
CA GLU A 202 -10.72 12.36 -7.55
C GLU A 202 -11.95 12.15 -6.68
N PHE A 203 -13.06 12.80 -7.02
CA PHE A 203 -14.33 12.54 -6.37
C PHE A 203 -14.73 11.05 -6.54
N LEU A 204 -14.64 10.52 -7.77
CA LEU A 204 -14.95 9.12 -8.04
C LEU A 204 -14.04 8.18 -7.23
N TYR A 205 -12.74 8.47 -7.15
CA TYR A 205 -11.79 7.74 -6.31
C TYR A 205 -12.24 7.74 -4.83
N TYR A 206 -12.61 8.89 -4.28
CA TYR A 206 -13.05 8.98 -2.89
C TYR A 206 -14.40 8.33 -2.66
N PHE A 207 -15.33 8.48 -3.59
CA PHE A 207 -16.60 7.75 -3.55
C PHE A 207 -16.36 6.23 -3.49
N MET A 208 -15.55 5.69 -4.39
CA MET A 208 -15.22 4.25 -4.41
C MET A 208 -14.39 3.81 -3.19
N SER A 209 -13.70 4.74 -2.52
CA SER A 209 -12.98 4.48 -1.26
C SER A 209 -13.89 4.52 -0.02
N SER A 210 -15.11 5.05 -0.12
CA SER A 210 -16.06 5.21 0.99
C SER A 210 -16.56 3.88 1.54
N SER A 211 -16.97 3.88 2.81
CA SER A 211 -17.63 2.73 3.45
C SER A 211 -18.94 2.36 2.74
N TYR A 212 -19.63 3.34 2.16
CA TYR A 212 -20.84 3.12 1.39
C TYR A 212 -20.58 2.21 0.19
N PHE A 213 -19.62 2.58 -0.68
CA PHE A 213 -19.30 1.80 -1.87
C PHE A 213 -18.72 0.44 -1.53
N LYS A 214 -17.81 0.38 -0.55
CA LYS A 214 -17.20 -0.88 -0.09
C LYS A 214 -18.24 -1.87 0.42
N LYS A 215 -19.22 -1.40 1.22
CA LYS A 215 -20.35 -2.23 1.67
C LYS A 215 -21.23 -2.68 0.51
N ALA A 216 -21.49 -1.80 -0.46
CA ALA A 216 -22.25 -2.17 -1.66
C ALA A 216 -21.53 -3.25 -2.48
N VAL A 217 -20.21 -3.10 -2.71
CA VAL A 217 -19.40 -4.09 -3.41
C VAL A 217 -19.38 -5.42 -2.64
N SER A 218 -19.21 -5.42 -1.31
CA SER A 218 -19.17 -6.66 -0.52
C SER A 218 -20.45 -7.50 -0.62
N ARG A 219 -21.60 -6.87 -0.89
CA ARG A 219 -22.89 -7.56 -1.05
C ARG A 219 -23.08 -8.22 -2.42
N ILE A 220 -22.31 -7.80 -3.41
CA ILE A 220 -22.42 -8.31 -4.79
C ILE A 220 -21.26 -9.23 -5.18
N ILE A 221 -20.35 -9.53 -4.26
CA ILE A 221 -19.26 -10.48 -4.46
C ILE A 221 -19.88 -11.88 -4.63
N THR A 222 -19.53 -12.52 -5.73
CA THR A 222 -19.91 -13.92 -5.97
C THR A 222 -18.88 -14.83 -5.31
N GLU A 223 -19.33 -15.71 -4.43
CA GLU A 223 -18.50 -16.74 -3.82
C GLU A 223 -18.39 -17.94 -4.77
N GLY A 224 -17.20 -18.20 -5.26
CA GLY A 224 -16.83 -19.33 -6.09
C GLY A 224 -15.41 -19.75 -5.75
N THR A 225 -14.74 -20.46 -6.65
CA THR A 225 -13.31 -20.83 -6.51
C THR A 225 -12.43 -19.58 -6.35
N MET A 226 -12.84 -18.43 -6.91
CA MET A 226 -12.28 -17.12 -6.65
C MET A 226 -13.40 -16.10 -6.43
N LYS A 227 -13.28 -15.29 -5.38
CA LYS A 227 -14.19 -14.18 -5.13
C LYS A 227 -14.03 -13.14 -6.24
N THR A 228 -15.14 -12.73 -6.86
CA THR A 228 -15.13 -11.74 -7.95
C THR A 228 -16.30 -10.78 -7.82
N ALA A 229 -16.01 -9.48 -7.99
CA ALA A 229 -17.04 -8.45 -8.17
C ALA A 229 -17.18 -8.14 -9.67
N TYR A 230 -18.17 -8.77 -10.31
CA TYR A 230 -18.40 -8.57 -11.74
C TYR A 230 -18.86 -7.15 -12.05
N LEU A 231 -18.34 -6.56 -13.13
CA LEU A 231 -18.68 -5.20 -13.58
C LEU A 231 -20.19 -5.00 -13.69
N ARG A 232 -20.91 -5.96 -14.30
CA ARG A 232 -22.38 -5.92 -14.42
C ARG A 232 -23.14 -5.74 -13.10
N ASN A 233 -22.56 -6.22 -11.99
CA ASN A 233 -23.15 -6.09 -10.66
C ASN A 233 -22.75 -4.74 -10.05
N ILE A 234 -21.49 -4.31 -10.25
CA ILE A 234 -20.99 -2.99 -9.82
C ILE A 234 -21.80 -1.88 -10.49
N ASP A 235 -22.16 -2.03 -11.76
CA ASP A 235 -22.95 -1.07 -12.54
C ASP A 235 -24.32 -0.75 -11.92
N ASN A 236 -24.88 -1.67 -11.16
CA ASN A 236 -26.16 -1.48 -10.49
C ASN A 236 -26.06 -0.83 -9.10
N ILE A 237 -24.85 -0.56 -8.60
CA ILE A 237 -24.67 0.17 -7.34
C ILE A 237 -25.20 1.59 -7.53
N LEU A 238 -26.07 2.02 -6.61
CA LEU A 238 -26.59 3.38 -6.63
C LEU A 238 -25.56 4.36 -6.08
N CYS A 239 -25.33 5.44 -6.81
CA CYS A 239 -24.32 6.44 -6.51
C CYS A 239 -24.94 7.82 -6.38
N PRO A 240 -24.74 8.54 -5.27
CA PRO A 240 -25.13 9.93 -5.14
C PRO A 240 -24.11 10.79 -5.92
N ILE A 241 -24.49 11.30 -7.06
CA ILE A 241 -23.61 12.10 -7.93
C ILE A 241 -24.06 13.56 -7.92
N PRO A 242 -23.36 14.43 -7.20
CA PRO A 242 -23.66 15.87 -7.19
C PRO A 242 -23.10 16.58 -8.42
N THR A 243 -23.35 17.87 -8.53
CA THR A 243 -22.78 18.70 -9.59
C THR A 243 -21.25 18.65 -9.59
N LYS A 244 -20.61 18.86 -10.73
CA LYS A 244 -19.14 18.85 -10.89
C LYS A 244 -18.46 19.77 -9.89
N GLU A 245 -19.00 20.96 -9.67
CA GLU A 245 -18.46 21.91 -8.69
C GLU A 245 -18.47 21.34 -7.25
N LYS A 246 -19.56 20.69 -6.86
CA LYS A 246 -19.69 20.05 -5.54
C LYS A 246 -18.75 18.84 -5.41
N GLN A 247 -18.56 18.07 -6.50
CA GLN A 247 -17.59 16.97 -6.55
C GLN A 247 -16.16 17.47 -6.24
N LEU A 248 -15.72 18.56 -6.90
CA LEU A 248 -14.40 19.18 -6.68
C LEU A 248 -14.24 19.66 -5.23
N LYS A 249 -15.28 20.29 -4.65
CA LYS A 249 -15.27 20.74 -3.25
C LYS A 249 -15.12 19.55 -2.29
N ILE A 250 -15.83 18.44 -2.53
CA ILE A 250 -15.76 17.21 -1.72
C ILE A 250 -14.37 16.59 -1.81
N ALA A 251 -13.78 16.51 -2.99
CA ALA A 251 -12.47 15.89 -3.19
C ALA A 251 -11.31 16.69 -2.55
N LYS A 252 -11.47 18.01 -2.39
CA LYS A 252 -10.40 18.91 -1.95
C LYS A 252 -9.79 18.56 -0.58
N VAL A 253 -10.64 18.33 0.43
CA VAL A 253 -10.17 18.05 1.80
C VAL A 253 -9.51 16.68 1.91
N PRO A 254 -10.12 15.57 1.43
CA PRO A 254 -9.43 14.28 1.43
C PRO A 254 -8.13 14.27 0.62
N SER A 255 -8.02 15.06 -0.48
CA SER A 255 -6.79 15.19 -1.26
C SER A 255 -5.68 15.89 -0.46
N ALA A 256 -6.00 16.96 0.26
CA ALA A 256 -5.05 17.64 1.15
C ALA A 256 -4.58 16.69 2.28
N LEU A 257 -5.50 15.92 2.87
CA LEU A 257 -5.15 14.91 3.88
C LEU A 257 -4.26 13.81 3.30
N ASN A 258 -4.49 13.41 2.05
CA ASN A 258 -3.63 12.41 1.40
C ASN A 258 -2.19 12.92 1.29
N LEU A 259 -1.98 14.15 0.80
CA LEU A 259 -0.65 14.78 0.74
C LEU A 259 0.01 14.86 2.13
N LYS A 260 -0.77 15.19 3.17
CA LYS A 260 -0.27 15.21 4.54
C LYS A 260 0.17 13.82 5.00
N ILE A 261 -0.64 12.79 4.75
CA ILE A 261 -0.30 11.38 5.08
C ILE A 261 0.99 10.96 4.37
N ASP A 262 1.16 11.28 3.08
CA ASP A 262 2.35 10.94 2.30
C ASP A 262 3.60 11.63 2.86
N SER A 263 3.47 12.89 3.29
CA SER A 263 4.53 13.63 3.98
C SER A 263 4.92 12.95 5.31
N GLU A 264 3.93 12.60 6.14
CA GLU A 264 4.19 11.94 7.43
C GLU A 264 4.79 10.55 7.27
N GLN A 265 4.41 9.81 6.23
CA GLN A 265 5.03 8.52 5.89
C GLN A 265 6.48 8.68 5.44
N SER A 266 6.80 9.79 4.75
CA SER A 266 8.17 10.11 4.36
C SER A 266 9.04 10.42 5.59
N ILE A 267 8.52 11.20 6.55
CA ILE A 267 9.16 11.45 7.84
C ILE A 267 9.41 10.13 8.58
N LEU A 268 8.42 9.24 8.62
CA LEU A 268 8.56 7.93 9.28
C LEU A 268 9.69 7.10 8.64
N ARG A 269 9.78 7.08 7.32
CA ARG A 269 10.88 6.37 6.61
C ARG A 269 12.25 6.95 6.99
N LEU A 270 12.36 8.27 7.08
CA LEU A 270 13.60 8.94 7.49
C LEU A 270 13.96 8.63 8.94
N LEU A 271 12.99 8.58 9.86
CA LEU A 271 13.23 8.20 11.25
C LEU A 271 13.76 6.75 11.38
N TYR A 272 13.20 5.81 10.61
CA TYR A 272 13.74 4.44 10.57
C TYR A 272 15.16 4.37 10.00
N ALA A 273 15.43 5.13 8.93
CA ALA A 273 16.75 5.20 8.33
C ALA A 273 17.77 5.80 9.32
N GLN A 274 17.40 6.89 9.99
CA GLN A 274 18.21 7.52 11.04
C GLN A 274 18.50 6.56 12.18
N LYS A 275 17.48 5.89 12.71
CA LYS A 275 17.66 4.90 13.78
C LYS A 275 18.65 3.81 13.38
N ARG A 276 18.49 3.25 12.18
CA ARG A 276 19.38 2.20 11.65
C ARG A 276 20.82 2.69 11.51
N TYR A 277 21.00 3.90 10.99
CA TYR A 277 22.33 4.52 10.88
C TYR A 277 22.98 4.69 12.25
N LEU A 278 22.27 5.25 13.23
CA LEU A 278 22.78 5.48 14.58
C LEU A 278 23.10 4.17 15.30
N LEU A 279 22.25 3.14 15.16
CA LEU A 279 22.57 1.80 15.67
C LEU A 279 23.89 1.28 15.05
N HIS A 280 24.11 1.50 13.75
CA HIS A 280 25.33 1.06 13.09
C HIS A 280 26.57 1.79 13.59
N GLN A 281 26.47 3.07 13.90
CA GLN A 281 27.60 3.90 14.37
C GLN A 281 27.91 3.67 15.86
N MET A 282 26.90 3.48 16.70
CA MET A 282 27.06 3.49 18.16
C MET A 282 27.29 2.09 18.75
N PHE A 283 26.95 1.03 18.07
CA PHE A 283 27.22 -0.35 18.46
C PHE A 283 28.28 -0.95 17.52
N ARG A 284 29.53 -0.63 17.71
CA ARG A 284 30.65 -1.16 16.90
C ARG A 284 31.01 -2.59 17.27
#